data_fd4acf636f46cec11f2f5306a52c9a41
#
_entry.id   fd4acf636f46cec11f2f5306a52c9a41
#
_cell.length_a   1.000
_cell.length_b   1.000
_cell.length_c   1.000
_cell.angle_alpha   90.00
_cell.angle_beta   90.00
_cell.angle_gamma   90.00
#
_symmetry.space_group_name_H-M   'P 1'
#
loop_
_entity.id
_entity.type
_entity.pdbx_description
1 polymer ?
#
loop_
_entity_poly.entity_id
_entity_poly.type
_entity_poly.pdbx_seq_one_letter_code
_entity_poly.pdbx_strand_id
1 'polypeptide(L)'
;MIRYILPLIALVLFFLEPVFGLFSPLQLNGDYYYIVPRFLLMFLIFVAVYYDAKRAMAYGLIFGLLYDIFFLDIIGLYSFLYPMMCLLAGYIVKSVHRNLLVATGVTLLLTALFEFALYLFFSFISMASMPVISMAVGDFLTTRLLPTMIANSLFLVMLGWVFKSLIVARLIERENSKAL
;
A
#
# COMPACT_ATOMS: atom_id res chain seq x y z
N MET A 1 -5.87 -25.54 -4.29
CA MET A 1 -4.92 -24.93 -3.33
C MET A 1 -4.63 -23.47 -3.63
N ILE A 2 -4.46 -23.07 -4.88
CA ILE A 2 -4.14 -21.67 -5.26
C ILE A 2 -5.24 -20.65 -4.91
N ARG A 3 -6.48 -21.08 -4.64
CA ARG A 3 -7.62 -20.19 -4.32
C ARG A 3 -7.36 -19.25 -3.15
N TYR A 4 -6.61 -19.68 -2.17
CA TYR A 4 -6.33 -18.93 -0.93
C TYR A 4 -4.98 -18.22 -0.93
N ILE A 5 -4.22 -18.29 -2.03
CA ILE A 5 -2.85 -17.75 -2.09
C ILE A 5 -2.82 -16.22 -1.96
N LEU A 6 -3.77 -15.53 -2.61
CA LEU A 6 -3.83 -14.05 -2.55
C LEU A 6 -4.13 -13.54 -1.13
N PRO A 7 -5.19 -14.01 -0.43
CA PRO A 7 -5.43 -13.58 0.95
C PRO A 7 -4.32 -14.04 1.92
N LEU A 8 -3.68 -15.19 1.66
CA LEU A 8 -2.56 -15.66 2.48
C LEU A 8 -1.33 -14.74 2.33
N ILE A 9 -0.98 -14.35 1.11
CA ILE A 9 0.11 -13.39 0.88
C ILE A 9 -0.22 -12.06 1.55
N ALA A 10 -1.45 -11.57 1.39
CA ALA A 10 -1.89 -10.32 2.02
C ALA A 10 -1.76 -10.40 3.56
N LEU A 11 -2.12 -11.54 4.16
CA LEU A 11 -1.97 -11.77 5.59
C LEU A 11 -0.50 -11.76 6.03
N VAL A 12 0.38 -12.44 5.29
CA VAL A 12 1.83 -12.45 5.55
C VAL A 12 2.39 -11.02 5.48
N LEU A 13 2.02 -10.26 4.45
CA LEU A 13 2.48 -8.88 4.30
C LEU A 13 1.95 -7.96 5.38
N PHE A 14 0.70 -8.19 5.84
CA PHE A 14 0.11 -7.45 6.96
C PHE A 14 0.93 -7.58 8.25
N PHE A 15 1.40 -8.79 8.58
CA PHE A 15 2.25 -8.99 9.75
C PHE A 15 3.71 -8.58 9.51
N LEU A 16 4.18 -8.58 8.28
CA LEU A 16 5.56 -8.22 7.93
C LEU A 16 5.80 -6.72 8.02
N GLU A 17 4.82 -5.88 7.63
CA GLU A 17 4.96 -4.42 7.66
C GLU A 17 5.37 -3.85 9.03
N PRO A 18 4.70 -4.19 10.14
CA PRO A 18 5.07 -3.68 11.45
C PRO A 18 6.47 -4.12 11.88
N VAL A 19 6.90 -5.34 11.51
CA VAL A 19 8.24 -5.85 11.82
C VAL A 19 9.31 -4.96 11.16
N PHE A 20 9.12 -4.59 9.90
CA PHE A 20 10.01 -3.64 9.23
C PHE A 20 9.89 -2.22 9.79
N GLY A 21 8.72 -1.84 10.28
CA GLY A 21 8.49 -0.57 10.97
C GLY A 21 9.32 -0.40 12.26
N LEU A 22 9.74 -1.51 12.91
CA LEU A 22 10.61 -1.47 14.08
C LEU A 22 12.01 -0.88 13.80
N PHE A 23 12.46 -0.90 12.56
CA PHE A 23 13.71 -0.28 12.15
C PHE A 23 13.60 1.24 11.90
N SER A 24 12.42 1.81 12.03
CA SER A 24 12.14 3.25 11.87
C SER A 24 11.85 3.88 13.25
N PRO A 25 12.33 5.09 13.55
CA PRO A 25 13.14 5.98 12.71
C PRO A 25 14.63 5.64 12.65
N LEU A 26 15.26 5.94 11.51
CA LEU A 26 16.71 5.88 11.36
C LEU A 26 17.32 7.23 11.68
N GLN A 27 18.34 7.25 12.55
CA GLN A 27 19.10 8.47 12.85
C GLN A 27 20.33 8.53 11.96
N LEU A 28 20.40 9.54 11.09
CA LEU A 28 21.56 9.81 10.23
C LEU A 28 21.95 11.28 10.37
N ASN A 29 23.22 11.54 10.67
CA ASN A 29 23.79 12.90 10.81
C ASN A 29 23.05 13.82 11.79
N GLY A 30 22.34 13.27 12.78
CA GLY A 30 21.56 14.06 13.75
C GLY A 30 20.08 14.22 13.40
N ASP A 31 19.68 13.92 12.16
CA ASP A 31 18.30 13.97 11.71
C ASP A 31 17.62 12.59 11.79
N TYR A 32 16.31 12.60 12.04
CA TYR A 32 15.49 11.38 12.09
C TYR A 32 14.74 11.18 10.78
N TYR A 33 14.95 10.02 10.15
CA TYR A 33 14.27 9.61 8.92
C TYR A 33 13.28 8.50 9.22
N TYR A 34 12.03 8.72 8.83
CA TYR A 34 10.93 7.77 9.03
C TYR A 34 10.72 6.96 7.76
N ILE A 35 10.99 5.65 7.83
CA ILE A 35 10.75 4.72 6.72
C ILE A 35 9.52 3.90 7.06
N VAL A 36 8.48 4.03 6.25
CA VAL A 36 7.22 3.30 6.44
C VAL A 36 7.01 2.33 5.27
N PRO A 37 7.29 1.04 5.45
CA PRO A 37 6.99 0.06 4.41
C PRO A 37 5.48 -0.04 4.19
N ARG A 38 5.07 -0.20 2.91
CA ARG A 38 3.67 -0.33 2.49
C ARG A 38 3.47 -1.56 1.61
N PHE A 39 4.02 -2.67 2.04
CA PHE A 39 4.05 -3.92 1.27
C PHE A 39 2.65 -4.41 0.92
N LEU A 40 1.74 -4.39 1.88
CA LEU A 40 0.38 -4.83 1.71
C LEU A 40 -0.39 -3.93 0.73
N LEU A 41 -0.31 -2.61 0.87
CA LEU A 41 -0.96 -1.67 -0.05
C LEU A 41 -0.44 -1.88 -1.48
N MET A 42 0.88 -1.99 -1.67
CA MET A 42 1.49 -2.23 -2.98
C MET A 42 1.02 -3.55 -3.59
N PHE A 43 0.95 -4.62 -2.80
CA PHE A 43 0.42 -5.91 -3.24
C PHE A 43 -1.06 -5.80 -3.66
N LEU A 44 -1.90 -5.12 -2.87
CA LEU A 44 -3.32 -4.93 -3.19
C LEU A 44 -3.52 -4.12 -4.47
N ILE A 45 -2.69 -3.11 -4.72
CA ILE A 45 -2.68 -2.37 -5.99
C ILE A 45 -2.32 -3.30 -7.15
N PHE A 46 -1.31 -4.18 -7.00
CA PHE A 46 -0.99 -5.19 -8.03
C PHE A 46 -2.16 -6.14 -8.27
N VAL A 47 -2.89 -6.56 -7.24
CA VAL A 47 -4.12 -7.36 -7.38
C VAL A 47 -5.18 -6.59 -8.16
N ALA A 48 -5.34 -5.28 -7.91
CA ALA A 48 -6.28 -4.43 -8.65
C ALA A 48 -5.91 -4.32 -10.13
N VAL A 49 -4.60 -4.22 -10.44
CA VAL A 49 -4.06 -4.09 -11.79
C VAL A 49 -4.16 -5.37 -12.59
N TYR A 50 -3.72 -6.49 -12.04
CA TYR A 50 -3.54 -7.75 -12.78
C TYR A 50 -4.68 -8.76 -12.62
N TYR A 51 -5.46 -8.67 -11.54
CA TYR A 51 -6.50 -9.65 -11.28
C TYR A 51 -7.92 -9.05 -11.38
N ASP A 52 -8.35 -8.31 -10.36
CA ASP A 52 -9.70 -7.74 -10.27
C ASP A 52 -9.75 -6.60 -9.23
N ALA A 53 -10.09 -5.40 -9.69
CA ALA A 53 -10.18 -4.23 -8.82
C ALA A 53 -11.24 -4.38 -7.71
N LYS A 54 -12.39 -5.03 -7.99
CA LYS A 54 -13.44 -5.25 -6.98
C LYS A 54 -12.96 -6.15 -5.84
N ARG A 55 -12.19 -7.21 -6.17
CA ARG A 55 -11.61 -8.09 -5.14
C ARG A 55 -10.50 -7.42 -4.37
N ALA A 56 -9.66 -6.65 -5.05
CA ALA A 56 -8.63 -5.84 -4.39
C ALA A 56 -9.26 -4.85 -3.40
N MET A 57 -10.36 -4.19 -3.77
CA MET A 57 -11.13 -3.34 -2.87
C MET A 57 -11.66 -4.09 -1.65
N ALA A 58 -12.23 -5.29 -1.86
CA ALA A 58 -12.73 -6.12 -0.76
C ALA A 58 -11.61 -6.52 0.21
N TYR A 59 -10.45 -6.94 -0.31
CA TYR A 59 -9.27 -7.20 0.52
C TYR A 59 -8.78 -5.91 1.20
N GLY A 60 -8.75 -4.79 0.48
CA GLY A 60 -8.38 -3.48 1.02
C GLY A 60 -9.26 -3.07 2.19
N LEU A 61 -10.58 -3.30 2.09
CA LEU A 61 -11.52 -3.03 3.19
C LEU A 61 -11.22 -3.92 4.41
N ILE A 62 -11.05 -5.23 4.21
CA ILE A 62 -10.81 -6.18 5.30
C ILE A 62 -9.47 -5.87 6.00
N PHE A 63 -8.39 -5.76 5.23
CA PHE A 63 -7.06 -5.49 5.79
C PHE A 63 -6.92 -4.07 6.30
N GLY A 64 -7.59 -3.08 5.67
CA GLY A 64 -7.67 -1.72 6.19
C GLY A 64 -8.36 -1.66 7.54
N LEU A 65 -9.47 -2.40 7.71
CA LEU A 65 -10.14 -2.51 9.00
C LEU A 65 -9.25 -3.19 10.06
N LEU A 66 -8.51 -4.22 9.67
CA LEU A 66 -7.52 -4.83 10.57
C LEU A 66 -6.42 -3.84 10.98
N TYR A 67 -5.95 -3.02 10.03
CA TYR A 67 -4.99 -1.95 10.35
C TYR A 67 -5.55 -0.93 11.34
N ASP A 68 -6.78 -0.49 11.11
CA ASP A 68 -7.45 0.46 12.01
C ASP A 68 -7.61 -0.09 13.42
N ILE A 69 -7.94 -1.40 13.55
CA ILE A 69 -8.15 -2.05 14.86
C ILE A 69 -6.82 -2.34 15.58
N PHE A 70 -5.80 -2.82 14.86
CA PHE A 70 -4.57 -3.31 15.51
C PHE A 70 -3.48 -2.25 15.66
N PHE A 71 -3.45 -1.23 14.79
CA PHE A 71 -2.33 -0.29 14.71
C PHE A 71 -2.73 1.19 14.85
N LEU A 72 -4.02 1.49 14.76
CA LEU A 72 -4.54 2.85 14.90
C LEU A 72 -5.68 2.87 15.92
N ASP A 73 -5.74 3.93 16.73
CA ASP A 73 -6.87 4.19 17.62
C ASP A 73 -8.06 4.84 16.88
N ILE A 74 -7.99 4.97 15.57
CA ILE A 74 -9.00 5.62 14.71
C ILE A 74 -9.53 4.59 13.71
N ILE A 75 -10.78 4.19 13.88
CA ILE A 75 -11.46 3.26 12.96
C ILE A 75 -12.00 4.05 11.77
N GLY A 76 -11.74 3.56 10.56
CA GLY A 76 -12.30 4.12 9.32
C GLY A 76 -11.26 4.69 8.36
N LEU A 77 -10.03 4.99 8.82
CA LEU A 77 -9.02 5.65 8.01
C LEU A 77 -8.42 4.72 6.94
N TYR A 78 -7.81 3.61 7.35
CA TYR A 78 -7.23 2.65 6.41
C TYR A 78 -8.29 1.82 5.70
N SER A 79 -9.40 1.48 6.38
CA SER A 79 -10.52 0.80 5.77
C SER A 79 -11.23 1.61 4.68
N PHE A 80 -11.07 2.93 4.66
CA PHE A 80 -11.50 3.79 3.57
C PHE A 80 -10.40 3.98 2.51
N LEU A 81 -9.18 4.30 2.93
CA LEU A 81 -8.09 4.65 2.00
C LEU A 81 -7.61 3.45 1.16
N TYR A 82 -7.50 2.25 1.73
CA TYR A 82 -7.04 1.07 0.99
C TYR A 82 -7.95 0.69 -0.19
N PRO A 83 -9.29 0.54 0.01
CA PRO A 83 -10.19 0.31 -1.11
C PRO A 83 -10.18 1.43 -2.14
N MET A 84 -10.05 2.69 -1.70
CA MET A 84 -9.98 3.85 -2.58
C MET A 84 -8.74 3.78 -3.49
N MET A 85 -7.56 3.45 -2.95
CA MET A 85 -6.34 3.27 -3.75
C MET A 85 -6.47 2.11 -4.74
N CYS A 86 -7.09 0.99 -4.34
CA CYS A 86 -7.36 -0.13 -5.23
C CYS A 86 -8.33 0.24 -6.37
N LEU A 87 -9.35 1.05 -6.08
CA LEU A 87 -10.29 1.56 -7.08
C LEU A 87 -9.58 2.46 -8.08
N LEU A 88 -8.78 3.43 -7.60
CA LEU A 88 -7.99 4.32 -8.44
C LEU A 88 -7.02 3.54 -9.34
N ALA A 89 -6.32 2.54 -8.80
CA ALA A 89 -5.47 1.65 -9.57
C ALA A 89 -6.22 0.97 -10.70
N GLY A 90 -7.38 0.38 -10.40
CA GLY A 90 -8.23 -0.28 -11.39
C GLY A 90 -8.75 0.68 -12.45
N TYR A 91 -9.01 1.94 -12.10
CA TYR A 91 -9.43 2.97 -13.05
C TYR A 91 -8.30 3.42 -13.97
N ILE A 92 -7.13 3.73 -13.41
CA ILE A 92 -5.95 4.17 -14.18
C ILE A 92 -5.55 3.09 -15.20
N VAL A 93 -5.52 1.82 -14.80
CA VAL A 93 -5.06 0.72 -15.65
C VAL A 93 -6.02 0.38 -16.79
N LYS A 94 -7.28 0.80 -16.73
CA LYS A 94 -8.21 0.68 -17.88
C LYS A 94 -7.76 1.51 -19.08
N SER A 95 -7.08 2.63 -18.83
CA SER A 95 -6.62 3.56 -19.87
C SER A 95 -5.18 3.29 -20.34
N VAL A 96 -4.42 2.42 -19.66
CA VAL A 96 -3.00 2.21 -19.90
C VAL A 96 -2.68 0.72 -20.06
N HIS A 97 -1.67 0.38 -20.85
CA HIS A 97 -1.23 -1.01 -21.03
C HIS A 97 -0.74 -1.64 -19.71
N ARG A 98 -1.14 -2.88 -19.45
CA ARG A 98 -0.80 -3.63 -18.22
C ARG A 98 0.64 -4.15 -18.22
N ASN A 99 1.63 -3.28 -18.44
CA ASN A 99 3.04 -3.60 -18.37
C ASN A 99 3.54 -3.52 -16.91
N LEU A 100 4.61 -4.25 -16.59
CA LEU A 100 5.19 -4.23 -15.24
C LEU A 100 5.66 -2.83 -14.85
N LEU A 101 6.31 -2.09 -15.77
CA LEU A 101 6.75 -0.72 -15.52
C LEU A 101 5.60 0.24 -15.19
N VAL A 102 4.48 0.10 -15.91
CA VAL A 102 3.28 0.90 -15.63
C VAL A 102 2.69 0.53 -14.29
N ALA A 103 2.58 -0.77 -13.99
CA ALA A 103 2.06 -1.24 -12.72
C ALA A 103 2.91 -0.74 -11.53
N THR A 104 4.24 -0.82 -11.61
CA THR A 104 5.14 -0.28 -10.58
C THR A 104 5.02 1.23 -10.45
N GLY A 105 4.97 1.97 -11.56
CA GLY A 105 4.79 3.42 -11.55
C GLY A 105 3.47 3.85 -10.90
N VAL A 106 2.35 3.20 -11.28
CA VAL A 106 1.04 3.44 -10.68
C VAL A 106 1.05 3.11 -9.18
N THR A 107 1.70 2.01 -8.80
CA THR A 107 1.80 1.60 -7.40
C THR A 107 2.56 2.62 -6.57
N LEU A 108 3.72 3.09 -7.04
CA LEU A 108 4.49 4.13 -6.34
C LEU A 108 3.73 5.45 -6.24
N LEU A 109 3.06 5.87 -7.32
CA LEU A 109 2.23 7.07 -7.32
C LEU A 109 1.11 6.97 -6.27
N LEU A 110 0.38 5.86 -6.26
CA LEU A 110 -0.72 5.66 -5.32
C LEU A 110 -0.24 5.48 -3.88
N THR A 111 0.94 4.89 -3.67
CA THR A 111 1.56 4.82 -2.34
C THR A 111 1.98 6.21 -1.85
N ALA A 112 2.54 7.05 -2.71
CA ALA A 112 2.84 8.45 -2.37
C ALA A 112 1.56 9.25 -2.05
N LEU A 113 0.52 9.07 -2.86
CA LEU A 113 -0.78 9.70 -2.63
C LEU A 113 -1.40 9.25 -1.30
N PHE A 114 -1.28 7.96 -0.97
CA PHE A 114 -1.73 7.41 0.31
C PHE A 114 -0.99 8.02 1.51
N GLU A 115 0.35 8.12 1.47
CA GLU A 115 1.14 8.77 2.52
C GLU A 115 0.79 10.25 2.67
N PHE A 116 0.57 10.93 1.55
CA PHE A 116 0.16 12.34 1.58
C PHE A 116 -1.26 12.51 2.15
N ALA A 117 -2.19 11.61 1.81
CA ALA A 117 -3.55 11.62 2.39
C ALA A 117 -3.53 11.40 3.91
N LEU A 118 -2.68 10.48 4.40
CA LEU A 118 -2.45 10.27 5.83
C LEU A 118 -1.88 11.53 6.49
N TYR A 119 -0.88 12.15 5.88
CA TYR A 119 -0.29 13.40 6.38
C TYR A 119 -1.35 14.50 6.53
N LEU A 120 -2.17 14.72 5.49
CA LEU A 120 -3.24 15.72 5.53
C LEU A 120 -4.26 15.40 6.63
N PHE A 121 -4.66 14.15 6.76
CA PHE A 121 -5.62 13.73 7.77
C PHE A 121 -5.10 13.97 9.19
N PHE A 122 -3.88 13.54 9.50
CA PHE A 122 -3.28 13.74 10.82
C PHE A 122 -2.94 15.20 11.08
N SER A 123 -2.52 15.96 10.08
CA SER A 123 -2.32 17.41 10.21
C SER A 123 -3.62 18.13 10.56
N PHE A 124 -4.73 17.75 9.91
CA PHE A 124 -6.05 18.32 10.20
C PHE A 124 -6.51 18.02 11.64
N ILE A 125 -6.36 16.76 12.08
CA ILE A 125 -6.73 16.37 13.47
C ILE A 125 -5.81 17.06 14.49
N SER A 126 -4.51 17.15 14.23
CA SER A 126 -3.56 17.84 15.10
C SER A 126 -3.89 19.31 15.26
N MET A 127 -4.30 19.99 14.20
CA MET A 127 -4.76 21.38 14.28
C MET A 127 -6.04 21.54 15.12
N ALA A 128 -6.91 20.53 15.13
CA ALA A 128 -8.16 20.56 15.88
C ALA A 128 -7.98 20.20 17.37
N SER A 129 -6.98 19.37 17.71
CA SER A 129 -6.84 18.77 19.05
C SER A 129 -5.74 19.38 19.91
N MET A 130 -4.59 19.72 19.32
CA MET A 130 -3.44 20.36 20.01
C MET A 130 -2.49 21.02 18.99
N PRO A 131 -2.05 22.26 19.19
CA PRO A 131 -1.20 22.99 18.22
C PRO A 131 0.28 22.55 18.19
N VAL A 132 0.63 21.41 18.75
CA VAL A 132 2.03 21.12 19.12
C VAL A 132 2.84 20.35 18.08
N ILE A 133 2.26 19.62 17.13
CA ILE A 133 3.09 18.82 16.18
C ILE A 133 2.43 18.78 14.77
N SER A 134 2.29 19.91 14.14
CA SER A 134 2.15 19.91 12.68
C SER A 134 3.56 19.94 12.07
N MET A 135 4.04 18.78 11.64
CA MET A 135 5.27 18.70 10.85
C MET A 135 5.10 19.59 9.62
N ALA A 136 6.04 20.48 9.34
CA ALA A 136 5.96 21.31 8.14
C ALA A 136 5.96 20.42 6.89
N VAL A 137 5.28 20.83 5.84
CA VAL A 137 5.20 20.04 4.58
C VAL A 137 6.59 19.69 4.06
N GLY A 138 7.55 20.62 4.16
CA GLY A 138 8.94 20.41 3.75
C GLY A 138 9.60 19.27 4.54
N ASP A 139 9.45 19.26 5.84
CA ASP A 139 10.01 18.23 6.72
C ASP A 139 9.35 16.86 6.44
N PHE A 140 8.02 16.82 6.26
CA PHE A 140 7.34 15.60 5.87
C PHE A 140 7.87 15.02 4.56
N LEU A 141 8.08 15.87 3.54
CA LEU A 141 8.59 15.43 2.25
C LEU A 141 9.99 14.83 2.36
N THR A 142 10.89 15.49 3.10
CA THR A 142 12.33 15.11 3.17
C THR A 142 12.60 14.00 4.17
N THR A 143 11.94 14.02 5.34
CA THR A 143 12.26 13.09 6.44
C THR A 143 11.38 11.82 6.42
N ARG A 144 10.22 11.86 5.76
CA ARG A 144 9.30 10.72 5.74
C ARG A 144 8.94 10.24 4.32
N LEU A 145 8.44 11.12 3.46
CA LEU A 145 7.94 10.68 2.14
C LEU A 145 9.08 10.14 1.26
N LEU A 146 10.16 10.89 1.08
CA LEU A 146 11.29 10.47 0.24
C LEU A 146 11.93 9.17 0.72
N PRO A 147 12.34 8.98 2.00
CA PRO A 147 12.89 7.72 2.47
C PRO A 147 11.92 6.55 2.32
N THR A 148 10.64 6.77 2.59
CA THR A 148 9.57 5.79 2.41
C THR A 148 9.44 5.37 0.93
N MET A 149 9.46 6.32 0.00
CA MET A 149 9.37 6.02 -1.44
C MET A 149 10.60 5.26 -1.95
N ILE A 150 11.79 5.60 -1.49
CA ILE A 150 13.03 4.88 -1.85
C ILE A 150 12.95 3.42 -1.38
N ALA A 151 12.59 3.18 -0.12
CA ALA A 151 12.48 1.83 0.42
C ALA A 151 11.39 1.00 -0.29
N ASN A 152 10.22 1.58 -0.53
CA ASN A 152 9.13 0.92 -1.23
C ASN A 152 9.45 0.66 -2.71
N SER A 153 10.22 1.54 -3.38
CA SER A 153 10.68 1.31 -4.75
C SER A 153 11.67 0.17 -4.85
N LEU A 154 12.62 0.06 -3.91
CA LEU A 154 13.54 -1.07 -3.82
C LEU A 154 12.79 -2.40 -3.62
N PHE A 155 11.81 -2.40 -2.73
CA PHE A 155 10.96 -3.56 -2.51
C PHE A 155 10.19 -3.97 -3.78
N LEU A 156 9.63 -3.02 -4.53
CA LEU A 156 8.93 -3.31 -5.78
C LEU A 156 9.86 -3.81 -6.89
N VAL A 157 11.08 -3.33 -6.97
CA VAL A 157 12.08 -3.87 -7.90
C VAL A 157 12.38 -5.33 -7.59
N MET A 158 12.50 -5.70 -6.31
CA MET A 158 12.78 -7.07 -5.88
C MET A 158 11.57 -8.00 -6.06
N LEU A 159 10.39 -7.58 -5.65
CA LEU A 159 9.21 -8.44 -5.52
C LEU A 159 8.10 -8.17 -6.53
N GLY A 160 8.15 -7.09 -7.30
CA GLY A 160 7.10 -6.75 -8.25
C GLY A 160 6.89 -7.81 -9.33
N TRP A 161 7.98 -8.42 -9.80
CA TRP A 161 7.88 -9.55 -10.74
C TRP A 161 7.24 -10.77 -10.10
N VAL A 162 7.58 -11.08 -8.85
CA VAL A 162 7.00 -12.20 -8.07
C VAL A 162 5.51 -11.97 -7.87
N PHE A 163 5.11 -10.76 -7.46
CA PHE A 163 3.69 -10.41 -7.31
C PHE A 163 2.92 -10.58 -8.61
N LYS A 164 3.44 -10.03 -9.72
CA LYS A 164 2.82 -10.20 -11.04
C LYS A 164 2.67 -11.70 -11.39
N SER A 165 3.73 -12.48 -11.25
CA SER A 165 3.73 -13.92 -11.58
C SER A 165 2.67 -14.70 -10.79
N LEU A 166 2.61 -14.51 -9.47
CA LEU A 166 1.66 -15.19 -8.60
C LEU A 166 0.20 -14.78 -8.90
N ILE A 167 -0.03 -13.49 -9.16
CA ILE A 167 -1.37 -12.98 -9.44
C ILE A 167 -1.86 -13.46 -10.80
N VAL A 168 -1.01 -13.43 -11.83
CA VAL A 168 -1.34 -13.90 -13.19
C VAL A 168 -1.59 -15.40 -13.20
N ALA A 169 -0.76 -16.20 -12.51
CA ALA A 169 -0.98 -17.64 -12.37
C ALA A 169 -2.37 -17.93 -11.77
N ARG A 170 -2.78 -17.14 -10.78
CA ARG A 170 -4.11 -17.25 -10.17
C ARG A 170 -5.24 -16.86 -11.12
N LEU A 171 -5.02 -15.86 -11.97
CA LEU A 171 -6.00 -15.46 -12.98
C LEU A 171 -6.26 -16.58 -13.99
N ILE A 172 -5.19 -17.17 -14.53
CA ILE A 172 -5.25 -18.29 -15.50
C ILE A 172 -6.01 -19.48 -14.90
N GLU A 173 -5.72 -19.87 -13.66
CA GLU A 173 -6.42 -20.97 -12.99
C GLU A 173 -7.93 -20.69 -12.85
N ARG A 174 -8.30 -19.44 -12.54
CA ARG A 174 -9.71 -19.02 -12.43
C ARG A 174 -10.42 -19.11 -13.78
N GLU A 175 -9.78 -18.72 -14.86
CA GLU A 175 -10.36 -18.78 -16.20
C GLU A 175 -10.54 -20.23 -16.66
N ASN A 176 -9.54 -21.08 -16.46
CA ASN A 176 -9.62 -22.51 -16.76
C ASN A 176 -10.74 -23.22 -15.98
N SER A 177 -10.95 -22.85 -14.70
CA SER A 177 -12.02 -23.44 -13.87
C SER A 177 -13.44 -22.98 -14.21
N LYS A 178 -13.58 -21.98 -15.07
CA LYS A 178 -14.89 -21.53 -15.60
C LYS A 178 -15.21 -22.15 -16.97
N ALA A 179 -14.18 -22.64 -17.66
CA ALA A 179 -14.31 -23.28 -18.99
C ALA A 179 -14.65 -24.77 -18.90
N LEU A 180 -14.57 -25.38 -17.70
CA LEU A 180 -15.00 -26.72 -17.34
C LEU A 180 -16.40 -26.72 -16.72
#